data_31af6ffa1aa290c3b097aba4da7264da
#
_entry.id   31af6ffa1aa290c3b097aba4da7264da
#
_cell.length_a   1.000
_cell.length_b   1.000
_cell.length_c   1.000
_cell.angle_alpha   90.00
_cell.angle_beta   90.00
_cell.angle_gamma   90.00
#
_symmetry.space_group_name_H-M   'P 1'
#
loop_
_entity.id
_entity.type
_entity.pdbx_description
1 polymer ?
#
loop_
_entity_poly.entity_id
_entity_poly.type
_entity_poly.pdbx_seq_one_letter_code
_entity_poly.pdbx_strand_id
1 'polypeptide(L)'
;MANNEIKILIIEDDPELLMVLSMYLKKYGMQTACAEDPYIGLSMLTQDKFDLAILDLTLPGMDGLEVIKKIREHSDIPVIISSARNDLTDKVIGLERGADDYMPKPYDPRELVTRIKTILRRTTSANSTKDEGDFVVDKAGHAIRFKGKTLELTAAEFDVLEILILQKNSALSREQLLYESEHIDDSSSIKNIDVIISRIRNKLAKVDDTKSYVKPVRGVGYMLVDEA
;
A
#
# COMPACT_ATOMS: atom_id res chain seq x y z
N MET A 1 -3.11 -16.17 -19.23
CA MET A 1 -2.75 -15.18 -18.20
C MET A 1 -3.82 -15.26 -17.13
N ALA A 2 -3.53 -15.81 -15.97
CA ALA A 2 -4.50 -15.89 -14.89
C ALA A 2 -4.71 -14.45 -14.37
N ASN A 3 -5.91 -13.93 -14.57
CA ASN A 3 -6.35 -12.69 -13.97
C ASN A 3 -6.39 -12.97 -12.46
N ASN A 4 -5.40 -12.50 -11.70
CA ASN A 4 -5.39 -12.68 -10.24
C ASN A 4 -6.38 -11.67 -9.68
N GLU A 5 -7.67 -12.05 -9.60
CA GLU A 5 -8.72 -11.20 -9.05
C GLU A 5 -8.48 -11.02 -7.55
N ILE A 6 -8.38 -9.78 -7.11
CA ILE A 6 -8.19 -9.41 -5.69
C ILE A 6 -9.42 -9.89 -4.91
N LYS A 7 -9.21 -10.70 -3.87
CA LYS A 7 -10.26 -11.25 -3.00
C LYS A 7 -10.20 -10.64 -1.61
N ILE A 8 -11.25 -9.89 -1.24
CA ILE A 8 -11.38 -9.15 0.02
C ILE A 8 -12.35 -9.86 0.94
N LEU A 9 -11.96 -10.11 2.18
CA LEU A 9 -12.89 -10.52 3.23
C LEU A 9 -13.43 -9.28 3.95
N ILE A 10 -14.75 -9.19 4.15
CA ILE A 10 -15.39 -8.13 4.94
C ILE A 10 -16.06 -8.78 6.14
N ILE A 11 -15.68 -8.36 7.35
CA ILE A 11 -16.27 -8.80 8.62
C ILE A 11 -16.98 -7.60 9.24
N GLU A 12 -18.30 -7.61 9.17
CA GLU A 12 -19.17 -6.48 9.51
C GLU A 12 -20.56 -7.03 9.85
N ASP A 13 -21.18 -6.60 10.93
CA ASP A 13 -22.49 -7.12 11.36
C ASP A 13 -23.68 -6.40 10.70
N ASP A 14 -23.45 -5.26 10.04
CA ASP A 14 -24.49 -4.55 9.28
C ASP A 14 -24.61 -5.10 7.85
N PRO A 15 -25.69 -5.85 7.52
CA PRO A 15 -25.85 -6.46 6.20
C PRO A 15 -26.05 -5.42 5.08
N GLU A 16 -26.61 -4.24 5.39
CA GLU A 16 -26.78 -3.17 4.39
C GLU A 16 -25.40 -2.59 4.01
N LEU A 17 -24.55 -2.36 5.00
CA LEU A 17 -23.19 -1.88 4.76
C LEU A 17 -22.36 -2.92 4.02
N LEU A 18 -22.46 -4.20 4.38
CA LEU A 18 -21.83 -5.31 3.64
C LEU A 18 -22.21 -5.29 2.16
N MET A 19 -23.51 -5.18 1.88
CA MET A 19 -24.02 -5.14 0.50
C MET A 19 -23.47 -3.92 -0.26
N VAL A 20 -23.49 -2.74 0.34
CA VAL A 20 -22.99 -1.49 -0.28
C VAL A 20 -21.50 -1.59 -0.57
N LEU A 21 -20.68 -2.02 0.39
CA LEU A 21 -19.24 -2.17 0.22
C LEU A 21 -18.91 -3.22 -0.84
N SER A 22 -19.60 -4.37 -0.81
CA SER A 22 -19.40 -5.45 -1.79
C SER A 22 -19.70 -4.99 -3.22
N MET A 23 -20.85 -4.33 -3.42
CA MET A 23 -21.22 -3.77 -4.73
C MET A 23 -20.22 -2.72 -5.20
N TYR A 24 -19.71 -1.90 -4.28
CA TYR A 24 -18.77 -0.84 -4.62
C TYR A 24 -17.40 -1.41 -5.00
N LEU A 25 -16.84 -2.32 -4.21
CA LEU A 25 -15.55 -2.96 -4.47
C LEU A 25 -15.56 -3.75 -5.77
N LYS A 26 -16.68 -4.41 -6.10
CA LYS A 26 -16.86 -5.13 -7.36
C LYS A 26 -16.71 -4.23 -8.59
N LYS A 27 -17.14 -2.94 -8.53
CA LYS A 27 -16.92 -1.97 -9.63
C LYS A 27 -15.45 -1.71 -9.91
N TYR A 28 -14.57 -1.97 -8.94
CA TYR A 28 -13.12 -1.82 -9.07
C TYR A 28 -12.40 -3.14 -9.33
N GLY A 29 -13.12 -4.21 -9.72
CA GLY A 29 -12.55 -5.52 -10.07
C GLY A 29 -12.11 -6.33 -8.86
N MET A 30 -12.66 -6.07 -7.66
CA MET A 30 -12.37 -6.81 -6.44
C MET A 30 -13.51 -7.77 -6.13
N GLN A 31 -13.21 -9.04 -5.85
CA GLN A 31 -14.17 -9.99 -5.31
C GLN A 31 -14.28 -9.80 -3.80
N THR A 32 -15.47 -10.02 -3.25
CA THR A 32 -15.70 -9.92 -1.81
C THR A 32 -16.33 -11.19 -1.27
N ALA A 33 -15.90 -11.60 -0.09
CA ALA A 33 -16.60 -12.54 0.77
C ALA A 33 -17.01 -11.79 2.04
N CYS A 34 -18.24 -11.97 2.47
CA CYS A 34 -18.84 -11.24 3.58
C CYS A 34 -19.12 -12.18 4.74
N ALA A 35 -18.84 -11.74 5.97
CA ALA A 35 -19.14 -12.42 7.21
C ALA A 35 -19.81 -11.43 8.17
N GLU A 36 -21.02 -11.71 8.62
CA GLU A 36 -21.76 -10.93 9.61
C GLU A 36 -21.36 -11.25 11.06
N ASP A 37 -20.50 -12.26 11.21
CA ASP A 37 -20.07 -12.78 12.50
C ASP A 37 -18.55 -13.00 12.50
N PRO A 38 -17.83 -12.58 13.58
CA PRO A 38 -16.38 -12.72 13.65
C PRO A 38 -15.87 -14.18 13.58
N TYR A 39 -16.64 -15.14 14.11
CA TYR A 39 -16.26 -16.56 14.06
C TYR A 39 -16.36 -17.11 12.64
N ILE A 40 -17.38 -16.69 11.88
CA ILE A 40 -17.51 -17.02 10.45
C ILE A 40 -16.34 -16.43 9.69
N GLY A 41 -16.02 -15.14 9.90
CA GLY A 41 -14.89 -14.49 9.26
C GLY A 41 -13.54 -15.17 9.51
N LEU A 42 -13.27 -15.52 10.77
CA LEU A 42 -12.08 -16.27 11.14
C LEU A 42 -12.04 -17.67 10.51
N SER A 43 -13.19 -18.37 10.44
CA SER A 43 -13.29 -19.67 9.76
C SER A 43 -13.00 -19.56 8.26
N MET A 44 -13.53 -18.52 7.61
CA MET A 44 -13.27 -18.26 6.18
C MET A 44 -11.77 -18.05 5.90
N LEU A 45 -11.04 -17.37 6.77
CA LEU A 45 -9.60 -17.17 6.65
C LEU A 45 -8.78 -18.45 6.72
N THR A 46 -9.31 -19.50 7.36
CA THR A 46 -8.65 -20.80 7.41
C THR A 46 -8.96 -21.68 6.19
N GLN A 47 -10.07 -21.44 5.52
CA GLN A 47 -10.55 -22.26 4.40
C GLN A 47 -10.16 -21.70 3.03
N ASP A 48 -10.08 -20.38 2.93
CA ASP A 48 -9.86 -19.64 1.69
C ASP A 48 -8.68 -18.68 1.82
N LYS A 49 -8.10 -18.32 0.66
CA LYS A 49 -7.07 -17.28 0.59
C LYS A 49 -7.73 -15.94 0.25
N PHE A 50 -7.40 -14.94 1.03
CA PHE A 50 -7.79 -13.56 0.81
C PHE A 50 -6.55 -12.69 0.70
N ASP A 51 -6.65 -11.59 -0.06
CA ASP A 51 -5.56 -10.63 -0.24
C ASP A 51 -5.59 -9.54 0.84
N LEU A 52 -6.78 -9.26 1.42
CA LEU A 52 -6.97 -8.25 2.46
C LEU A 52 -8.27 -8.52 3.22
N ALA A 53 -8.31 -8.18 4.51
CA ALA A 53 -9.52 -8.16 5.33
C ALA A 53 -9.92 -6.73 5.73
N ILE A 54 -11.23 -6.44 5.68
CA ILE A 54 -11.85 -5.25 6.26
C ILE A 54 -12.61 -5.72 7.49
N LEU A 55 -12.38 -5.08 8.64
CA LEU A 55 -12.89 -5.52 9.92
C LEU A 55 -13.55 -4.38 10.69
N ASP A 56 -14.81 -4.54 11.08
CA ASP A 56 -15.39 -3.67 12.11
C ASP A 56 -14.86 -4.09 13.50
N LEU A 57 -14.69 -3.12 14.38
CA LEU A 57 -14.38 -3.37 15.79
C LEU A 57 -15.62 -3.67 16.63
N THR A 58 -16.78 -3.20 16.20
CA THR A 58 -18.03 -3.30 16.98
C THR A 58 -18.85 -4.49 16.48
N LEU A 59 -18.34 -5.69 16.72
CA LEU A 59 -19.00 -6.93 16.31
C LEU A 59 -19.70 -7.60 17.49
N PRO A 60 -20.82 -8.31 17.26
CA PRO A 60 -21.45 -9.14 18.30
C PRO A 60 -20.56 -10.34 18.65
N GLY A 61 -20.51 -10.68 19.93
CA GLY A 61 -19.85 -11.90 20.44
C GLY A 61 -18.34 -11.84 20.58
N MET A 62 -17.60 -10.99 19.83
CA MET A 62 -16.15 -10.83 19.98
C MET A 62 -15.73 -9.40 19.59
N ASP A 63 -14.94 -8.75 20.43
CA ASP A 63 -14.36 -7.45 20.12
C ASP A 63 -13.42 -7.55 18.91
N GLY A 64 -13.52 -6.63 17.93
CA GLY A 64 -12.70 -6.66 16.72
C GLY A 64 -11.20 -6.59 16.99
N LEU A 65 -10.77 -5.96 18.09
CA LEU A 65 -9.36 -5.98 18.51
C LEU A 65 -8.87 -7.39 18.91
N GLU A 66 -9.78 -8.25 19.40
CA GLU A 66 -9.47 -9.65 19.65
C GLU A 66 -9.46 -10.46 18.34
N VAL A 67 -10.34 -10.12 17.41
CA VAL A 67 -10.34 -10.71 16.06
C VAL A 67 -8.98 -10.48 15.38
N ILE A 68 -8.43 -9.26 15.42
CA ILE A 68 -7.11 -8.97 14.86
C ILE A 68 -6.04 -9.88 15.45
N LYS A 69 -6.02 -10.02 16.79
CA LYS A 69 -5.06 -10.89 17.47
C LYS A 69 -5.16 -12.33 16.95
N LYS A 70 -6.38 -12.86 16.83
CA LYS A 70 -6.62 -14.22 16.30
C LYS A 70 -6.20 -14.36 14.84
N ILE A 71 -6.41 -13.33 14.01
CA ILE A 71 -5.93 -13.32 12.62
C ILE A 71 -4.40 -13.44 12.63
N ARG A 72 -3.70 -12.67 13.46
CA ARG A 72 -2.23 -12.63 13.50
C ARG A 72 -1.60 -13.92 14.07
N GLU A 73 -2.35 -14.75 14.82
CA GLU A 73 -1.89 -16.07 15.26
C GLU A 73 -1.65 -17.03 14.08
N HIS A 74 -2.29 -16.78 12.92
CA HIS A 74 -2.31 -17.72 11.80
C HIS A 74 -2.06 -17.09 10.42
N SER A 75 -2.07 -15.76 10.31
CA SER A 75 -2.01 -15.08 9.02
C SER A 75 -1.44 -13.67 9.11
N ASP A 76 -0.61 -13.32 8.13
CA ASP A 76 -0.09 -11.96 7.89
C ASP A 76 -0.94 -11.17 6.87
N ILE A 77 -2.18 -11.61 6.63
CA ILE A 77 -3.08 -10.92 5.72
C ILE A 77 -3.26 -9.45 6.15
N PRO A 78 -3.16 -8.49 5.23
CA PRO A 78 -3.44 -7.10 5.57
C PRO A 78 -4.84 -6.90 6.12
N VAL A 79 -4.96 -6.08 7.17
CA VAL A 79 -6.23 -5.77 7.83
C VAL A 79 -6.45 -4.27 7.87
N ILE A 80 -7.57 -3.81 7.29
CA ILE A 80 -8.08 -2.44 7.47
C ILE A 80 -9.20 -2.48 8.50
N ILE A 81 -9.03 -1.74 9.59
CA ILE A 81 -10.13 -1.50 10.54
C ILE A 81 -11.08 -0.47 9.94
N SER A 82 -12.39 -0.76 9.97
CA SER A 82 -13.47 0.13 9.56
C SER A 82 -14.47 0.25 10.71
N SER A 83 -14.39 1.30 11.53
CA SER A 83 -15.16 1.35 12.76
C SER A 83 -15.74 2.74 13.06
N ALA A 84 -16.90 2.75 13.74
CA ALA A 84 -17.49 3.97 14.31
C ALA A 84 -16.78 4.46 15.57
N ARG A 85 -15.86 3.67 16.14
CA ARG A 85 -15.03 4.09 17.27
C ARG A 85 -14.01 5.11 16.77
N ASN A 86 -14.15 6.36 17.18
CA ASN A 86 -13.29 7.46 16.74
C ASN A 86 -12.24 7.86 17.79
N ASP A 87 -12.11 7.10 18.87
CA ASP A 87 -11.11 7.37 19.92
C ASP A 87 -9.71 7.11 19.38
N LEU A 88 -8.80 8.04 19.64
CA LEU A 88 -7.38 7.90 19.32
C LEU A 88 -6.79 6.64 19.95
N THR A 89 -7.26 6.27 21.14
CA THR A 89 -6.83 5.07 21.87
C THR A 89 -7.16 3.80 21.09
N ASP A 90 -8.38 3.64 20.59
CA ASP A 90 -8.78 2.47 19.79
C ASP A 90 -8.01 2.37 18.49
N LYS A 91 -7.73 3.52 17.85
CA LYS A 91 -6.89 3.58 16.64
C LYS A 91 -5.48 3.10 16.91
N VAL A 92 -4.83 3.63 17.96
CA VAL A 92 -3.45 3.24 18.32
C VAL A 92 -3.39 1.75 18.67
N ILE A 93 -4.29 1.28 19.54
CA ILE A 93 -4.35 -0.14 19.93
C ILE A 93 -4.57 -1.05 18.72
N GLY A 94 -5.46 -0.66 17.80
CA GLY A 94 -5.74 -1.44 16.60
C GLY A 94 -4.49 -1.61 15.72
N LEU A 95 -3.75 -0.53 15.50
CA LEU A 95 -2.50 -0.56 14.73
C LEU A 95 -1.39 -1.33 15.48
N GLU A 96 -1.24 -1.15 16.80
CA GLU A 96 -0.28 -1.90 17.61
C GLU A 96 -0.58 -3.41 17.64
N ARG A 97 -1.84 -3.81 17.52
CA ARG A 97 -2.25 -5.22 17.43
C ARG A 97 -2.08 -5.81 16.03
N GLY A 98 -1.59 -5.00 15.09
CA GLY A 98 -1.20 -5.47 13.76
C GLY A 98 -2.20 -5.16 12.65
N ALA A 99 -3.12 -4.22 12.83
CA ALA A 99 -3.86 -3.66 11.70
C ALA A 99 -2.93 -2.81 10.83
N ASP A 100 -3.14 -2.83 9.52
CA ASP A 100 -2.32 -2.09 8.55
C ASP A 100 -2.85 -0.68 8.31
N ASP A 101 -4.14 -0.45 8.57
CA ASP A 101 -4.76 0.89 8.50
C ASP A 101 -6.03 0.95 9.35
N TYR A 102 -6.51 2.19 9.59
CA TYR A 102 -7.70 2.48 10.36
C TYR A 102 -8.55 3.53 9.67
N MET A 103 -9.82 3.19 9.38
CA MET A 103 -10.80 4.07 8.76
C MET A 103 -11.98 4.35 9.69
N PRO A 104 -12.13 5.58 10.20
CA PRO A 104 -13.30 5.95 10.99
C PRO A 104 -14.55 6.07 10.12
N LYS A 105 -15.65 5.44 10.52
CA LYS A 105 -16.97 5.62 9.90
C LYS A 105 -17.59 6.96 10.33
N PRO A 106 -18.30 7.71 9.46
CA PRO A 106 -18.53 7.43 8.04
C PRO A 106 -17.35 7.85 7.15
N TYR A 107 -17.07 7.11 6.08
CA TYR A 107 -16.05 7.41 5.08
C TYR A 107 -16.59 7.32 3.65
N ASP A 108 -15.92 7.97 2.72
CA ASP A 108 -16.20 7.81 1.30
C ASP A 108 -15.66 6.43 0.82
N PRO A 109 -16.47 5.59 0.19
CA PRO A 109 -16.01 4.30 -0.34
C PRO A 109 -14.83 4.41 -1.32
N ARG A 110 -14.63 5.57 -1.97
CA ARG A 110 -13.46 5.85 -2.82
C ARG A 110 -12.16 5.86 -2.01
N GLU A 111 -12.22 6.38 -0.79
CA GLU A 111 -11.07 6.38 0.12
C GLU A 111 -10.68 4.95 0.47
N LEU A 112 -11.66 4.09 0.82
CA LEU A 112 -11.42 2.68 1.10
C LEU A 112 -10.72 1.97 -0.06
N VAL A 113 -11.20 2.15 -1.30
CA VAL A 113 -10.56 1.57 -2.50
C VAL A 113 -9.11 2.03 -2.64
N THR A 114 -8.83 3.30 -2.41
CA THR A 114 -7.47 3.86 -2.49
C THR A 114 -6.56 3.23 -1.45
N ARG A 115 -7.03 3.07 -0.21
CA ARG A 115 -6.27 2.44 0.88
C ARG A 115 -6.02 0.96 0.62
N ILE A 116 -7.04 0.20 0.18
CA ILE A 116 -6.89 -1.21 -0.23
C ILE A 116 -5.78 -1.33 -1.27
N LYS A 117 -5.85 -0.56 -2.35
CA LYS A 117 -4.84 -0.60 -3.42
C LYS A 117 -3.44 -0.26 -2.91
N THR A 118 -3.33 0.70 -2.00
CA THR A 118 -2.05 1.11 -1.42
C THR A 118 -1.44 0.00 -0.57
N ILE A 119 -2.24 -0.65 0.27
CA ILE A 119 -1.79 -1.75 1.12
C ILE A 119 -1.40 -2.96 0.27
N LEU A 120 -2.25 -3.38 -0.66
CA LEU A 120 -1.97 -4.53 -1.53
C LEU A 120 -0.71 -4.33 -2.38
N ARG A 121 -0.45 -3.11 -2.83
CA ARG A 121 0.80 -2.77 -3.51
C ARG A 121 2.02 -2.99 -2.60
N ARG A 122 1.93 -2.63 -1.31
CA ARG A 122 3.00 -2.83 -0.33
C ARG A 122 3.25 -4.31 -0.06
N THR A 123 2.20 -5.11 0.10
CA THR A 123 2.32 -6.56 0.35
C THR A 123 2.79 -7.33 -0.89
N THR A 124 2.38 -6.94 -2.08
CA THR A 124 2.89 -7.53 -3.32
C THR A 124 4.38 -7.23 -3.49
N SER A 125 4.82 -6.03 -3.11
CA SER A 125 6.25 -5.67 -3.13
C SER A 125 7.06 -6.40 -2.05
N ALA A 126 6.47 -6.73 -0.90
CA ALA A 126 7.15 -7.49 0.16
C ALA A 126 7.23 -9.00 -0.15
N ASN A 127 6.27 -9.55 -0.89
CA ASN A 127 6.25 -10.97 -1.30
C ASN A 127 6.93 -11.24 -2.65
N SER A 128 7.30 -10.21 -3.40
CA SER A 128 8.04 -10.36 -4.66
C SER A 128 9.56 -10.57 -4.44
N THR A 129 9.92 -11.56 -3.63
CA THR A 129 11.29 -12.14 -3.67
C THR A 129 11.48 -13.10 -4.86
N LYS A 130 10.71 -12.95 -5.95
CA LYS A 130 10.84 -13.71 -7.21
C LYS A 130 10.37 -12.94 -8.43
N ASP A 131 10.79 -11.70 -8.56
CA ASP A 131 11.11 -11.08 -9.83
C ASP A 131 12.19 -10.08 -9.47
N GLU A 132 13.45 -10.44 -9.70
CA GLU A 132 14.58 -9.55 -9.55
C GLU A 132 14.47 -8.48 -10.64
N GLY A 133 13.53 -7.57 -10.47
CA GLY A 133 13.57 -6.30 -11.16
C GLY A 133 14.87 -5.59 -10.83
N ASP A 134 15.35 -4.74 -11.71
CA ASP A 134 16.62 -4.01 -11.53
C ASP A 134 16.72 -3.29 -10.15
N PHE A 135 15.59 -3.09 -9.44
CA PHE A 135 15.51 -2.36 -8.17
C PHE A 135 14.99 -3.21 -7.01
N VAL A 136 15.70 -3.16 -5.87
CA VAL A 136 15.27 -3.77 -4.59
C VAL A 136 15.27 -2.68 -3.52
N VAL A 137 14.12 -2.43 -2.88
CA VAL A 137 13.96 -1.44 -1.81
C VAL A 137 13.98 -2.12 -0.45
N ASP A 138 14.92 -1.75 0.40
CA ASP A 138 14.97 -2.12 1.81
C ASP A 138 14.54 -0.92 2.66
N LYS A 139 13.25 -0.89 3.05
CA LYS A 139 12.69 0.19 3.86
C LYS A 139 13.29 0.23 5.26
N ALA A 140 13.48 -0.94 5.89
CA ALA A 140 13.99 -1.04 7.25
C ALA A 140 15.45 -0.55 7.33
N GLY A 141 16.25 -0.88 6.32
CA GLY A 141 17.63 -0.43 6.18
C GLY A 141 17.78 0.94 5.50
N HIS A 142 16.69 1.60 5.08
CA HIS A 142 16.68 2.86 4.32
C HIS A 142 17.63 2.83 3.12
N ALA A 143 17.61 1.72 2.37
CA ALA A 143 18.53 1.46 1.28
C ALA A 143 17.80 0.98 0.02
N ILE A 144 18.31 1.40 -1.14
CA ILE A 144 17.85 0.89 -2.45
C ILE A 144 19.04 0.25 -3.14
N ARG A 145 18.84 -1.00 -3.60
CA ARG A 145 19.79 -1.67 -4.48
C ARG A 145 19.29 -1.60 -5.92
N PHE A 146 20.22 -1.31 -6.82
CA PHE A 146 19.99 -1.27 -8.24
C PHE A 146 20.96 -2.25 -8.92
N LYS A 147 20.44 -3.24 -9.62
CA LYS A 147 21.22 -4.32 -10.24
C LYS A 147 22.24 -4.94 -9.26
N GLY A 148 21.79 -5.22 -8.04
CA GLY A 148 22.60 -5.83 -6.98
C GLY A 148 23.57 -4.88 -6.27
N LYS A 149 23.73 -3.62 -6.70
CA LYS A 149 24.59 -2.61 -6.05
C LYS A 149 23.76 -1.66 -5.20
N THR A 150 24.14 -1.45 -3.95
CA THR A 150 23.50 -0.46 -3.07
C THR A 150 23.81 0.95 -3.57
N LEU A 151 22.75 1.77 -3.73
CA LEU A 151 22.88 3.17 -4.11
C LEU A 151 23.16 4.03 -2.87
N GLU A 152 24.13 4.93 -2.98
CA GLU A 152 24.39 5.94 -1.95
C GLU A 152 23.43 7.11 -2.15
N LEU A 153 22.29 7.07 -1.47
CA LEU A 153 21.21 8.06 -1.57
C LEU A 153 21.17 8.94 -0.32
N THR A 154 20.84 10.23 -0.51
CA THR A 154 20.38 11.06 0.60
C THR A 154 18.92 10.69 0.94
N ALA A 155 18.40 11.08 2.12
CA ALA A 155 17.03 10.78 2.52
C ALA A 155 16.00 11.24 1.47
N ALA A 156 16.11 12.47 0.97
CA ALA A 156 15.23 12.99 -0.08
C ALA A 156 15.35 12.25 -1.42
N GLU A 157 16.55 11.79 -1.79
CA GLU A 157 16.75 10.97 -2.99
C GLU A 157 16.18 9.56 -2.82
N PHE A 158 16.26 9.01 -1.60
CA PHE A 158 15.65 7.73 -1.26
C PHE A 158 14.14 7.81 -1.40
N ASP A 159 13.48 8.80 -0.77
CA ASP A 159 12.03 8.98 -0.82
C ASP A 159 11.53 9.08 -2.27
N VAL A 160 12.11 10.00 -3.05
CA VAL A 160 11.71 10.22 -4.44
C VAL A 160 11.90 8.98 -5.29
N LEU A 161 13.04 8.27 -5.13
CA LEU A 161 13.30 7.06 -5.90
C LEU A 161 12.38 5.91 -5.45
N GLU A 162 12.11 5.76 -4.15
CA GLU A 162 11.17 4.77 -3.62
C GLU A 162 9.77 4.99 -4.20
N ILE A 163 9.25 6.22 -4.17
CA ILE A 163 7.94 6.57 -4.74
C ILE A 163 7.88 6.19 -6.22
N LEU A 164 8.92 6.52 -6.99
CA LEU A 164 9.02 6.17 -8.41
C LEU A 164 9.06 4.65 -8.65
N ILE A 165 9.76 3.89 -7.81
CA ILE A 165 9.83 2.42 -7.89
C ILE A 165 8.47 1.81 -7.56
N LEU A 166 7.80 2.27 -6.50
CA LEU A 166 6.49 1.79 -6.07
C LEU A 166 5.39 2.07 -7.12
N GLN A 167 5.54 3.14 -7.88
CA GLN A 167 4.61 3.56 -8.94
C GLN A 167 5.23 3.43 -10.33
N LYS A 168 6.06 2.40 -10.52
CA LYS A 168 6.78 2.18 -11.79
C LYS A 168 5.79 2.12 -12.98
N ASN A 169 6.24 2.65 -14.12
CA ASN A 169 5.45 2.81 -15.34
C ASN A 169 4.24 3.76 -15.23
N SER A 170 4.11 4.49 -14.12
CA SER A 170 3.12 5.57 -13.94
C SER A 170 3.82 6.93 -13.97
N ALA A 171 3.20 7.91 -14.64
CA ALA A 171 3.70 9.28 -14.65
C ALA A 171 3.27 9.99 -13.35
N LEU A 172 4.24 10.51 -12.59
CA LEU A 172 4.03 11.24 -11.34
C LEU A 172 4.34 12.71 -11.53
N SER A 173 3.47 13.58 -11.01
CA SER A 173 3.71 15.01 -11.03
C SER A 173 4.79 15.40 -10.01
N ARG A 174 5.38 16.58 -10.21
CA ARG A 174 6.37 17.12 -9.26
C ARG A 174 5.74 17.40 -7.90
N GLU A 175 4.50 17.83 -7.89
CA GLU A 175 3.71 18.08 -6.70
C GLU A 175 3.45 16.77 -5.93
N GLN A 176 3.13 15.69 -6.65
CA GLN A 176 2.94 14.38 -6.03
C GLN A 176 4.25 13.87 -5.40
N LEU A 177 5.37 13.96 -6.12
CA LEU A 177 6.68 13.56 -5.61
C LEU A 177 7.11 14.39 -4.38
N LEU A 178 6.78 15.68 -4.36
CA LEU A 178 7.05 16.57 -3.23
C LEU A 178 6.18 16.20 -2.03
N TYR A 179 4.88 16.05 -2.25
CA TYR A 179 3.89 15.78 -1.19
C TYR A 179 4.06 14.40 -0.53
N GLU A 180 4.44 13.38 -1.31
CA GLU A 180 4.63 12.02 -0.82
C GLU A 180 6.01 11.78 -0.19
N SER A 181 6.96 12.74 -0.29
CA SER A 181 8.31 12.64 0.27
C SER A 181 8.34 13.14 1.72
N GLU A 182 8.86 12.32 2.64
CA GLU A 182 8.91 12.67 4.08
C GLU A 182 10.08 13.61 4.42
N HIS A 183 11.16 13.57 3.65
CA HIS A 183 12.39 14.33 3.92
C HIS A 183 12.60 15.53 2.98
N ILE A 184 11.53 16.01 2.34
CA ILE A 184 11.55 17.24 1.55
C ILE A 184 10.61 18.24 2.23
N ASP A 185 11.15 19.36 2.69
CA ASP A 185 10.39 20.40 3.36
C ASP A 185 9.31 21.00 2.45
N ASP A 186 8.08 21.21 2.94
CA ASP A 186 6.96 21.85 2.22
C ASP A 186 7.30 23.25 1.71
N SER A 187 8.26 23.94 2.35
CA SER A 187 8.81 25.22 1.90
C SER A 187 9.74 25.08 0.69
N SER A 188 10.10 23.83 0.32
CA SER A 188 10.99 23.55 -0.80
C SER A 188 10.28 23.77 -2.14
N SER A 189 10.91 24.53 -3.02
CA SER A 189 10.38 24.83 -4.36
C SER A 189 10.27 23.51 -5.18
N ILE A 190 9.20 23.39 -5.97
CA ILE A 190 8.99 22.32 -6.96
C ILE A 190 10.24 22.07 -7.84
N LYS A 191 11.07 23.10 -8.04
CA LYS A 191 12.37 22.97 -8.73
C LYS A 191 13.36 22.05 -8.04
N ASN A 192 13.22 21.80 -6.73
CA ASN A 192 14.09 20.88 -6.00
C ASN A 192 13.90 19.44 -6.46
N ILE A 193 12.70 19.06 -6.90
CA ILE A 193 12.45 17.72 -7.46
C ILE A 193 13.29 17.50 -8.72
N ASP A 194 13.41 18.47 -9.62
CA ASP A 194 14.21 18.35 -10.85
C ASP A 194 15.70 18.12 -10.52
N VAL A 195 16.21 18.77 -9.47
CA VAL A 195 17.59 18.57 -8.99
C VAL A 195 17.78 17.17 -8.39
N ILE A 196 16.82 16.73 -7.56
CA ILE A 196 16.85 15.38 -6.96
C ILE A 196 16.82 14.31 -8.06
N ILE A 197 15.91 14.43 -9.02
CA ILE A 197 15.82 13.53 -10.18
C ILE A 197 17.13 13.50 -10.97
N SER A 198 17.78 14.65 -11.20
CA SER A 198 19.07 14.71 -11.88
C SER A 198 20.15 13.94 -11.11
N ARG A 199 20.20 14.08 -9.77
CA ARG A 199 21.15 13.34 -8.92
C ARG A 199 20.87 11.83 -8.92
N ILE A 200 19.61 11.43 -8.83
CA ILE A 200 19.19 10.02 -8.94
C ILE A 200 19.65 9.44 -10.27
N ARG A 201 19.39 10.10 -11.40
CA ARG A 201 19.85 9.66 -12.73
C ARG A 201 21.36 9.45 -12.79
N ASN A 202 22.13 10.40 -12.24
CA ASN A 202 23.59 10.30 -12.21
C ASN A 202 24.06 9.08 -11.39
N LYS A 203 23.36 8.76 -10.29
CA LYS A 203 23.69 7.59 -9.45
C LYS A 203 23.33 6.29 -10.14
N LEU A 204 22.19 6.22 -10.82
CA LEU A 204 21.79 5.07 -11.63
C LEU A 204 22.76 4.85 -12.80
N ALA A 205 23.16 5.90 -13.51
CA ALA A 205 24.10 5.83 -14.61
C ALA A 205 25.51 5.35 -14.21
N LYS A 206 25.92 5.53 -12.95
CA LYS A 206 27.18 4.95 -12.44
C LYS A 206 27.12 3.41 -12.33
N VAL A 207 25.94 2.84 -12.25
CA VAL A 207 25.73 1.39 -12.17
C VAL A 207 25.42 0.81 -13.56
N ASP A 208 24.57 1.50 -14.31
CA ASP A 208 24.17 1.14 -15.67
C ASP A 208 23.84 2.42 -16.47
N ASP A 209 24.67 2.72 -17.46
CA ASP A 209 24.53 3.87 -18.35
C ASP A 209 23.89 3.53 -19.71
N THR A 210 23.50 2.26 -19.91
CA THR A 210 22.96 1.78 -21.18
C THR A 210 21.59 2.36 -21.50
N LYS A 211 20.80 2.71 -20.48
CA LYS A 211 19.46 3.32 -20.64
C LYS A 211 19.13 4.31 -19.51
N SER A 212 18.18 5.21 -19.79
CA SER A 212 17.64 6.12 -18.76
C SER A 212 16.43 5.50 -18.09
N TYR A 213 16.55 5.16 -16.81
CA TYR A 213 15.49 4.55 -16.01
C TYR A 213 14.41 5.54 -15.58
N VAL A 214 14.78 6.78 -15.27
CA VAL A 214 13.81 7.84 -14.91
C VAL A 214 13.62 8.76 -16.11
N LYS A 215 12.46 8.66 -16.76
CA LYS A 215 12.13 9.43 -17.96
C LYS A 215 11.24 10.65 -17.61
N PRO A 216 11.44 11.81 -18.27
CA PRO A 216 10.52 12.92 -18.13
C PRO A 216 9.25 12.62 -18.93
N VAL A 217 8.08 12.96 -18.36
CA VAL A 217 6.79 12.92 -19.04
C VAL A 217 6.35 14.36 -19.26
N ARG A 218 6.35 14.79 -20.53
CA ARG A 218 6.10 16.19 -20.91
C ARG A 218 4.73 16.66 -20.40
N GLY A 219 4.73 17.80 -19.71
CA GLY A 219 3.51 18.39 -19.14
C GLY A 219 2.99 17.72 -17.87
N VAL A 220 3.61 16.61 -17.41
CA VAL A 220 3.22 15.88 -16.19
C VAL A 220 4.34 15.92 -15.15
N GLY A 221 5.45 15.24 -15.38
CA GLY A 221 6.52 15.11 -14.40
C GLY A 221 7.50 14.02 -14.78
N TYR A 222 7.61 12.97 -13.97
CA TYR A 222 8.59 11.89 -14.14
C TYR A 222 7.96 10.52 -14.03
N MET A 223 8.59 9.53 -14.64
CA MET A 223 8.19 8.13 -14.61
C MET A 223 9.45 7.25 -14.53
N LEU A 224 9.45 6.26 -13.67
CA LEU A 224 10.45 5.21 -13.70
C LEU A 224 10.00 4.11 -14.67
N VAL A 225 10.86 3.80 -15.63
CA VAL A 225 10.64 2.75 -16.64
C VAL A 225 11.64 1.63 -16.39
N ASP A 226 11.10 0.45 -16.11
CA ASP A 226 11.87 -0.77 -15.99
C ASP A 226 11.46 -1.66 -17.18
N GLU A 227 12.16 -1.48 -18.30
CA GLU A 227 12.00 -2.35 -19.44
C GLU A 227 12.99 -3.52 -19.26
N ALA A 228 12.41 -4.70 -18.99
CA ALA A 228 13.14 -5.96 -19.06
C ALA A 228 13.62 -6.24 -20.50
#